data_5b08fc8b3579aef6621ab7eef9106b2a
#
_entry.id   5b08fc8b3579aef6621ab7eef9106b2a
#
_cell.length_a   1.000
_cell.length_b   1.000
_cell.length_c   1.000
_cell.angle_alpha   90.00
_cell.angle_beta   90.00
_cell.angle_gamma   90.00
#
_symmetry.space_group_name_H-M   'P 1'
#
loop_
_entity.id
_entity.type
_entity.pdbx_description
1 polymer ?
#
loop_
_entity_poly.entity_id
_entity_poly.type
_entity_poly.pdbx_seq_one_letter_code
_entity_poly.pdbx_strand_id
1 'polypeptide(L)' 'MKARVTVTLKNGVLDPQGKAIEGALRSLDVNGVASVRQGKVFDIEVDAADKAGAEAILKQAAEKLLANTVIENFKVEVL' A
#
# COMPACT_ATOMS: atom_id res chain seq x y z
N MET A 1 -1.34 15.03 -13.47
CA MET A 1 -1.74 15.07 -12.06
C MET A 1 -0.88 14.12 -11.26
N LYS A 2 -0.52 14.50 -10.07
CA LYS A 2 0.22 13.64 -9.14
C LYS A 2 -0.76 12.81 -8.32
N ALA A 3 -0.43 11.55 -8.10
CA ALA A 3 -1.29 10.63 -7.37
C ALA A 3 -0.46 9.62 -6.60
N ARG A 4 -1.12 8.95 -5.67
CA ARG A 4 -0.50 7.92 -4.84
C ARG A 4 -1.42 6.71 -4.75
N VAL A 5 -0.85 5.53 -4.96
CA VAL A 5 -1.53 4.26 -4.72
C VAL A 5 -0.81 3.56 -3.56
N THR A 6 -1.57 3.26 -2.52
CA THR A 6 -1.07 2.53 -1.35
C THR A 6 -1.64 1.13 -1.38
N VAL A 7 -0.76 0.13 -1.28
CA VAL A 7 -1.13 -1.29 -1.32
C VAL A 7 -0.76 -1.94 0.00
N THR A 8 -1.73 -2.57 0.65
CA THR A 8 -1.54 -3.26 1.93
C THR A 8 -2.17 -4.64 1.90
N LEU A 9 -1.69 -5.55 2.73
CA LEU A 9 -2.27 -6.88 2.88
C LEU A 9 -3.66 -6.78 3.54
N LYS A 10 -4.58 -7.62 3.09
CA LYS A 10 -5.90 -7.77 3.71
C LYS A 10 -5.76 -8.28 5.14
N ASN A 11 -6.74 -7.96 5.98
CA ASN A 11 -6.83 -8.52 7.31
C ASN A 11 -6.86 -10.05 7.26
N GLY A 12 -6.15 -10.68 8.17
CA GLY A 12 -6.06 -12.15 8.23
C GLY A 12 -4.97 -12.75 7.33
N VAL A 13 -4.38 -11.98 6.42
CA VAL A 13 -3.22 -12.44 5.64
C VAL A 13 -1.96 -12.19 6.45
N LEU A 14 -1.17 -13.26 6.64
CA LEU A 14 0.09 -13.18 7.37
C LEU A 14 1.08 -12.27 6.63
N ASP A 15 1.75 -11.42 7.39
CA ASP A 15 2.81 -10.55 6.92
C ASP A 15 4.15 -10.95 7.55
N PRO A 16 4.94 -11.83 6.89
CA PRO A 16 6.21 -12.27 7.45
C PRO A 16 7.21 -11.14 7.62
N GLN A 17 7.18 -10.15 6.74
CA GLN A 17 8.08 -8.99 6.82
C GLN A 17 7.71 -8.10 8.01
N GLY A 18 6.44 -7.85 8.22
CA GLY A 18 5.96 -7.11 9.38
C GLY A 18 6.33 -7.78 10.69
N LYS A 19 6.19 -9.09 10.76
CA LYS A 19 6.59 -9.88 11.94
C LYS A 19 8.10 -9.82 12.18
N ALA A 20 8.91 -9.91 11.14
CA ALA A 20 10.37 -9.78 11.25
C ALA A 20 10.77 -8.39 11.76
N ILE A 21 10.09 -7.34 11.28
CA ILE A 21 10.34 -5.98 11.74
C ILE A 21 9.98 -5.83 13.21
N GLU A 22 8.87 -6.37 13.66
CA GLU A 22 8.47 -6.38 15.08
C GLU A 22 9.58 -6.98 15.94
N GLY A 23 10.09 -8.13 15.55
CA GLY A 23 11.18 -8.79 16.28
C GLY A 23 12.48 -7.98 16.28
N ALA A 24 12.84 -7.41 15.15
CA ALA A 24 14.02 -6.56 15.02
C ALA A 24 13.94 -5.31 15.89
N LEU A 25 12.77 -4.67 15.95
CA LEU A 25 12.58 -3.48 16.80
C LEU A 25 12.76 -3.83 18.28
N ARG A 26 12.24 -4.97 18.73
CA ARG A 26 12.47 -5.45 20.11
C ARG A 26 13.95 -5.68 20.38
N SER A 27 14.66 -6.27 19.44
CA SER A 27 16.13 -6.49 19.58
C SER A 27 16.93 -5.18 19.64
N LEU A 28 16.37 -4.11 19.08
CA LEU A 28 17.00 -2.77 19.10
C LEU A 28 16.51 -1.92 20.29
N ASP A 29 15.80 -2.53 21.24
CA ASP A 29 15.24 -1.84 22.41
C ASP A 29 14.24 -0.74 22.07
N VAL A 30 13.58 -0.84 20.93
CA VAL A 30 12.44 0.02 20.58
C VAL A 30 11.19 -0.59 21.17
N ASN A 31 10.68 -0.02 22.26
CA ASN A 31 9.55 -0.53 23.00
C ASN A 31 8.28 0.23 22.65
N GLY A 32 7.12 -0.43 22.83
CA GLY A 32 5.83 0.20 22.61
C GLY A 32 5.23 -0.06 21.22
N VAL A 33 5.94 -0.78 20.35
CA VAL A 33 5.39 -1.18 19.05
C VAL A 33 4.67 -2.51 19.21
N ALA A 34 3.33 -2.46 19.14
CA ALA A 34 2.51 -3.65 19.33
C ALA A 34 2.46 -4.55 18.10
N SER A 35 2.42 -3.95 16.90
CA SER A 35 2.39 -4.71 15.66
C SER A 35 2.89 -3.86 14.51
N VAL A 36 3.36 -4.52 13.45
CA VAL A 36 3.82 -3.89 12.21
C VAL A 36 3.20 -4.62 11.02
N ARG A 37 2.64 -3.85 10.10
CA ARG A 37 2.16 -4.34 8.80
C ARG A 37 2.87 -3.55 7.72
N GLN A 38 3.54 -4.24 6.82
CA GLN A 38 4.27 -3.60 5.73
C GLN A 38 3.39 -3.49 4.49
N GLY A 39 3.51 -2.38 3.78
CA GLY A 39 2.82 -2.16 2.52
C GLY A 39 3.73 -1.52 1.49
N LYS A 40 3.15 -1.17 0.35
CA LYS A 40 3.85 -0.52 -0.75
C LYS A 40 3.17 0.79 -1.09
N VAL A 41 3.95 1.77 -1.52
CA VAL A 41 3.46 3.06 -2.00
C VAL A 41 4.00 3.30 -3.40
N PHE A 42 3.11 3.67 -4.32
CA PHE A 42 3.47 4.07 -5.68
C PHE A 42 3.10 5.54 -5.87
N ASP A 43 4.08 6.37 -6.15
CA ASP A 43 3.86 7.74 -6.56
C ASP A 43 3.81 7.78 -8.08
N ILE A 44 2.71 8.27 -8.65
CA ILE A 44 2.41 8.15 -10.07
C ILE A 44 2.06 9.53 -10.63
N GLU A 45 2.63 9.84 -11.78
CA GLU A 45 2.20 10.96 -12.59
C GLU A 45 1.15 10.46 -13.57
N VAL A 46 -0.07 11.02 -13.54
CA VAL A 46 -1.19 10.57 -14.37
C VAL A 46 -1.54 11.65 -15.37
N ASP A 47 -1.62 11.25 -16.63
CA ASP A 47 -2.09 12.13 -17.70
C ASP A 47 -3.61 11.96 -17.82
N ALA A 48 -4.35 12.86 -17.19
CA ALA A 48 -5.80 12.86 -17.18
C ALA A 48 -6.33 14.29 -17.13
N ALA A 49 -7.52 14.49 -17.67
CA ALA A 49 -8.14 15.81 -17.75
C ALA A 49 -8.69 16.29 -16.40
N ASP A 50 -9.15 15.35 -15.57
CA ASP A 50 -9.76 15.66 -14.27
C ASP A 50 -9.48 14.58 -13.25
N LYS A 51 -9.89 14.83 -12.00
CA LYS A 51 -9.69 13.91 -10.88
C LYS A 51 -10.39 12.56 -11.11
N ALA A 52 -11.61 12.58 -11.61
CA ALA A 52 -12.38 11.35 -11.85
C ALA A 52 -11.70 10.46 -12.89
N GLY A 53 -11.18 11.06 -13.97
CA GLY A 53 -10.41 10.34 -14.98
C GLY A 53 -9.12 9.76 -14.41
N ALA A 54 -8.41 10.53 -13.59
CA ALA A 54 -7.19 10.07 -12.92
C ALA A 54 -7.49 8.88 -11.99
N GLU A 55 -8.53 8.96 -11.18
CA GLU A 55 -8.92 7.88 -10.28
C GLU A 55 -9.26 6.59 -11.05
N ALA A 56 -9.96 6.70 -12.17
CA ALA A 56 -10.31 5.55 -13.01
C ALA A 56 -9.07 4.85 -13.57
N ILE A 57 -8.10 5.62 -14.06
CA ILE A 57 -6.85 5.08 -14.58
C ILE A 57 -6.06 4.38 -13.48
N LEU A 58 -5.97 5.00 -12.31
CA LEU A 58 -5.21 4.47 -11.18
C LEU A 58 -5.84 3.20 -10.61
N LYS A 59 -7.16 3.16 -10.52
CA LYS A 59 -7.89 1.96 -10.10
C LYS A 59 -7.60 0.81 -11.05
N GLN A 60 -7.65 1.04 -12.36
CA GLN A 60 -7.34 0.04 -13.36
C GLN A 60 -5.89 -0.44 -13.23
N ALA A 61 -4.94 0.46 -13.05
CA ALA A 61 -3.53 0.11 -12.85
C ALA A 61 -3.34 -0.75 -11.60
N ALA A 62 -3.97 -0.38 -10.50
CA ALA A 62 -3.89 -1.13 -9.25
C ALA A 62 -4.46 -2.54 -9.41
N GLU A 63 -5.63 -2.67 -9.99
CA GLU A 63 -6.30 -3.97 -10.18
C GLU A 63 -5.55 -4.88 -11.14
N LYS A 64 -4.96 -4.32 -12.20
CA LYS A 64 -4.29 -5.13 -13.24
C LYS A 64 -2.84 -5.47 -12.92
N LEU A 65 -2.17 -4.67 -12.11
CA LEU A 65 -0.73 -4.84 -11.91
C LEU A 65 -0.25 -4.55 -10.50
N LEU A 66 -0.61 -3.40 -9.91
CA LEU A 66 0.05 -2.90 -8.71
C LEU A 66 -0.29 -3.69 -7.46
N ALA A 67 -1.52 -4.21 -7.38
CA ALA A 67 -1.99 -4.99 -6.24
C ALA A 67 -2.39 -6.40 -6.66
N ASN A 68 -2.07 -7.38 -5.84
CA ASN A 68 -2.64 -8.71 -5.95
C ASN A 68 -3.96 -8.72 -5.17
N THR A 69 -5.08 -8.51 -5.86
CA THR A 69 -6.39 -8.30 -5.23
C THR A 69 -6.95 -9.51 -4.49
N VAL A 70 -6.32 -10.67 -4.63
CA VAL A 70 -6.67 -11.86 -3.83
C VAL A 70 -6.25 -11.65 -2.38
N ILE A 71 -5.08 -11.07 -2.13
CA ILE A 71 -4.49 -10.93 -0.78
C ILE A 71 -4.25 -9.49 -0.36
N GLU A 72 -4.41 -8.52 -1.27
CA GLU A 72 -4.09 -7.12 -1.01
C GLU A 72 -5.28 -6.21 -1.24
N ASN A 73 -5.34 -5.13 -0.45
CA ASN A 73 -6.20 -3.98 -0.69
C ASN A 73 -5.37 -2.84 -1.26
N PHE A 74 -6.02 -1.90 -1.93
CA PHE A 74 -5.34 -0.70 -2.39
C PHE A 74 -6.19 0.55 -2.13
N LYS A 75 -5.51 1.68 -2.00
CA LYS A 75 -6.13 2.99 -1.85
C LYS A 75 -5.53 3.94 -2.89
N VAL A 76 -6.39 4.66 -3.60
CA VAL A 76 -5.99 5.64 -4.61
C VAL A 76 -6.23 7.05 -4.06
N GLU A 77 -5.21 7.90 -4.17
CA GLU A 77 -5.30 9.30 -3.79
C GLU A 77 -4.78 10.17 -4.93
N VAL A 78 -5.59 11.11 -5.40
CA VAL A 78 -5.15 12.17 -6.31
C VAL A 78 -4.73 13.35 -5.46
N LEU A 79 -3.47 13.75 -5.59
CA LEU A 79 -2.85 14.77 -4.74
C LEU A 79 -3.02 16.20 -5.27
#